data_58205e208b3dc62bc1d0256df702cc7a
#
_entry.id   58205e208b3dc62bc1d0256df702cc7a
#
_cell.length_a   1.000
_cell.length_b   1.000
_cell.length_c   1.000
_cell.angle_alpha   90.00
_cell.angle_beta   90.00
_cell.angle_gamma   90.00
#
_symmetry.space_group_name_H-M   'P 1'
#
loop_
_entity.id
_entity.type
_entity.pdbx_description
1 polymer ?
#
loop_
_entity_poly.entity_id
_entity_poly.type
_entity_poly.pdbx_seq_one_letter_code
_entity_poly.pdbx_strand_id
1 'polypeptide(L)'
;MKFHIDKIYLWFSPEDKRCITFENNKVNVVRGNSSRGKSNLFAIMDYCLMSDKPNIVEPIINECTEAYGLEFILNDTFYAVSRMKPEAGTASQCVWVQNDPFTEDYYPNGTSNIKPSDFRRQLDIKSGLTEEYIYPWGMDKGEPNLVVSFRSFLMFNALTENIISSQYEFLNYKFFE
;
A
#
# COMPACT_ATOMS: atom_id res chain seq x y z
N MET A 1 13.64 12.14 0.75
CA MET A 1 13.05 10.80 0.55
C MET A 1 12.74 10.63 -0.92
N LYS A 2 13.21 9.56 -1.55
CA LYS A 2 12.84 9.16 -2.91
C LYS A 2 12.01 7.90 -2.83
N PHE A 3 10.81 7.93 -3.39
CA PHE A 3 9.91 6.80 -3.45
C PHE A 3 9.27 6.73 -4.83
N HIS A 4 9.29 5.57 -5.46
CA HIS A 4 8.53 5.32 -6.67
C HIS A 4 8.14 3.85 -6.77
N ILE A 5 7.02 3.61 -7.43
CA ILE A 5 6.47 2.30 -7.66
C ILE A 5 6.84 1.84 -9.06
N ASP A 6 7.39 0.63 -9.16
CA ASP A 6 7.73 0.02 -10.44
C ASP A 6 6.59 -0.83 -10.97
N LYS A 7 6.02 -1.71 -10.12
CA LYS A 7 4.96 -2.62 -10.56
C LYS A 7 3.95 -2.92 -9.47
N ILE A 8 2.72 -3.17 -9.89
CA ILE A 8 1.64 -3.73 -9.07
C ILE A 8 1.25 -5.07 -9.65
N TYR A 9 1.11 -6.07 -8.79
CA TYR A 9 0.71 -7.43 -9.15
C TYR A 9 -0.62 -7.81 -8.53
N LEU A 10 -1.42 -8.52 -9.30
CA LEU A 10 -2.60 -9.24 -8.85
C LEU A 10 -2.44 -10.69 -9.32
N TRP A 11 -2.37 -11.63 -8.38
CA TRP A 11 -2.34 -13.07 -8.69
C TRP A 11 -3.74 -13.65 -8.50
N PHE A 12 -4.26 -14.24 -9.56
CA PHE A 12 -5.57 -14.90 -9.58
C PHE A 12 -5.43 -16.41 -9.38
N SER A 13 -4.37 -16.99 -9.90
CA SER A 13 -3.96 -18.38 -9.76
C SER A 13 -2.44 -18.49 -10.02
N PRO A 14 -1.82 -19.66 -9.81
CA PRO A 14 -0.41 -19.86 -10.16
C PRO A 14 -0.07 -19.57 -11.63
N GLU A 15 -1.03 -19.75 -12.53
CA GLU A 15 -0.84 -19.59 -13.98
C GLU A 15 -1.41 -18.24 -14.50
N ASP A 16 -2.16 -17.51 -13.66
CA ASP A 16 -2.83 -16.26 -14.06
C ASP A 16 -2.51 -15.12 -13.13
N LYS A 17 -1.84 -14.10 -13.68
CA LYS A 17 -1.52 -12.87 -12.98
C LYS A 17 -1.65 -11.65 -13.88
N ARG A 18 -1.98 -10.52 -13.28
CA ARG A 18 -1.88 -9.22 -13.93
C ARG A 18 -0.75 -8.43 -13.31
N CYS A 19 0.08 -7.85 -14.18
CA CYS A 19 1.13 -6.92 -13.81
C CYS A 19 0.85 -5.56 -14.44
N ILE A 20 0.92 -4.51 -13.63
CA ILE A 20 0.81 -3.11 -14.08
C ILE A 20 2.17 -2.48 -13.82
N THR A 21 2.84 -2.03 -14.88
CA THR A 21 4.19 -1.44 -14.82
C THR A 21 4.10 0.07 -14.91
N PHE A 22 4.91 0.75 -14.10
CA PHE A 22 5.05 2.20 -14.11
C PHE A 22 6.47 2.56 -14.57
N GLU A 23 6.57 3.60 -15.38
CA GLU A 23 7.85 4.12 -15.84
C GLU A 23 8.36 5.18 -14.87
N ASN A 24 9.61 5.02 -14.43
CA ASN A 24 10.26 5.99 -13.55
C ASN A 24 10.54 7.31 -14.28
N ASN A 25 10.43 8.43 -13.55
CA ASN A 25 10.65 9.79 -14.06
C ASN A 25 9.74 10.20 -15.25
N LYS A 26 8.61 9.53 -15.40
CA LYS A 26 7.60 9.85 -16.42
C LYS A 26 6.22 10.01 -15.81
N VAL A 27 5.35 10.69 -16.52
CA VAL A 27 3.93 10.73 -16.18
C VAL A 27 3.28 9.42 -16.64
N ASN A 28 2.80 8.66 -15.68
CA ASN A 28 2.07 7.41 -15.92
C ASN A 28 0.57 7.68 -15.90
N VAL A 29 -0.14 7.31 -16.96
CA VAL A 29 -1.58 7.55 -17.07
C VAL A 29 -2.33 6.22 -17.16
N VAL A 30 -3.09 5.89 -16.11
CA VAL A 30 -3.97 4.71 -16.09
C VAL A 30 -5.33 5.09 -16.65
N ARG A 31 -5.66 4.55 -17.83
CA ARG A 31 -6.94 4.77 -18.50
C ARG A 31 -7.84 3.55 -18.39
N GLY A 32 -9.14 3.78 -18.38
CA GLY A 32 -10.15 2.72 -18.39
C GLY A 32 -11.54 3.30 -18.15
N ASN A 33 -12.57 2.55 -18.49
CA ASN A 33 -13.96 2.94 -18.28
C ASN A 33 -14.24 3.13 -16.77
N SER A 34 -15.31 3.84 -16.45
CA SER A 34 -15.79 3.98 -15.08
C SER A 34 -16.07 2.60 -14.46
N SER A 35 -15.92 2.49 -13.16
CA SER A 35 -16.16 1.26 -12.36
C SER A 35 -15.31 0.04 -12.78
N ARG A 36 -14.12 0.25 -13.35
CA ARG A 36 -13.17 -0.81 -13.75
C ARG A 36 -11.98 -0.98 -12.77
N GLY A 37 -12.13 -0.54 -11.54
CA GLY A 37 -11.14 -0.79 -10.48
C GLY A 37 -9.91 0.13 -10.48
N LYS A 38 -9.88 1.23 -11.25
CA LYS A 38 -8.73 2.17 -11.25
C LYS A 38 -8.41 2.71 -9.85
N SER A 39 -9.42 3.11 -9.10
CA SER A 39 -9.26 3.63 -7.75
C SER A 39 -8.73 2.58 -6.76
N ASN A 40 -8.95 1.29 -7.05
CA ASN A 40 -8.41 0.20 -6.21
C ASN A 40 -6.89 0.04 -6.30
N LEU A 41 -6.23 0.62 -7.31
CA LEU A 41 -4.77 0.58 -7.36
C LEU A 41 -4.15 1.21 -6.12
N PHE A 42 -4.72 2.33 -5.63
CA PHE A 42 -4.26 2.97 -4.39
C PHE A 42 -4.51 2.09 -3.16
N ALA A 43 -5.68 1.45 -3.10
CA ALA A 43 -6.00 0.52 -2.01
C ALA A 43 -5.06 -0.70 -2.00
N ILE A 44 -4.69 -1.23 -3.17
CA ILE A 44 -3.73 -2.33 -3.31
C ILE A 44 -2.33 -1.88 -2.86
N MET A 45 -1.88 -0.69 -3.29
CA MET A 45 -0.60 -0.13 -2.86
C MET A 45 -0.55 0.04 -1.34
N ASP A 46 -1.56 0.66 -0.75
CA ASP A 46 -1.64 0.86 0.70
C ASP A 46 -1.68 -0.47 1.45
N TYR A 47 -2.39 -1.47 0.91
CA TYR A 47 -2.45 -2.82 1.45
C TYR A 47 -1.08 -3.50 1.46
N CYS A 48 -0.34 -3.45 0.35
CA CYS A 48 1.01 -3.99 0.24
C CYS A 48 2.03 -3.23 1.11
N LEU A 49 1.74 -1.98 1.45
CA LEU A 49 2.53 -1.18 2.41
C LEU A 49 2.01 -1.31 3.85
N MET A 50 1.40 -2.45 4.15
CA MET A 50 1.00 -2.91 5.48
C MET A 50 -0.15 -2.12 6.11
N SER A 51 -1.16 -1.75 5.32
CA SER A 51 -2.45 -1.32 5.88
C SER A 51 -3.10 -2.42 6.72
N ASP A 52 -3.62 -2.07 7.88
CA ASP A 52 -4.40 -2.97 8.73
C ASP A 52 -5.88 -2.99 8.31
N LYS A 53 -6.31 -1.97 7.57
CA LYS A 53 -7.67 -1.84 7.04
C LYS A 53 -7.62 -1.96 5.52
N PRO A 54 -7.90 -3.14 4.96
CA PRO A 54 -7.96 -3.28 3.51
C PRO A 54 -9.18 -2.54 2.98
N ASN A 55 -8.94 -1.52 2.16
CA ASN A 55 -9.99 -0.77 1.46
C ASN A 55 -10.18 -1.27 0.02
N ILE A 56 -9.77 -2.52 -0.25
CA ILE A 56 -9.93 -3.15 -1.56
C ILE A 56 -11.40 -3.52 -1.74
N VAL A 57 -12.00 -3.08 -2.85
CA VAL A 57 -13.44 -3.27 -3.08
C VAL A 57 -13.77 -4.76 -3.22
N GLU A 58 -14.54 -5.27 -2.30
CA GLU A 58 -15.27 -6.52 -2.40
C GLU A 58 -16.63 -6.25 -3.11
N PRO A 59 -17.19 -7.16 -3.87
CA PRO A 59 -16.75 -8.52 -4.21
C PRO A 59 -15.90 -8.62 -5.49
N ILE A 60 -15.73 -7.55 -6.25
CA ILE A 60 -15.30 -7.63 -7.66
C ILE A 60 -13.81 -7.99 -7.81
N ILE A 61 -12.94 -7.44 -6.96
CA ILE A 61 -11.49 -7.64 -7.10
C ILE A 61 -10.99 -8.69 -6.12
N ASN A 62 -11.43 -8.62 -4.87
CA ASN A 62 -10.92 -9.49 -3.83
C ASN A 62 -11.37 -10.94 -3.99
N GLU A 63 -12.57 -11.20 -4.53
CA GLU A 63 -13.05 -12.57 -4.78
C GLU A 63 -12.20 -13.33 -5.81
N CYS A 64 -11.76 -12.64 -6.85
CA CYS A 64 -10.99 -13.23 -7.94
C CYS A 64 -9.48 -13.26 -7.69
N THR A 65 -8.98 -12.54 -6.67
CA THR A 65 -7.54 -12.37 -6.42
C THR A 65 -7.13 -13.20 -5.21
N GLU A 66 -6.01 -13.92 -5.30
CA GLU A 66 -5.45 -14.71 -4.21
C GLU A 66 -4.39 -13.92 -3.43
N ALA A 67 -3.64 -13.07 -4.12
CA ALA A 67 -2.62 -12.24 -3.50
C ALA A 67 -2.37 -10.94 -4.28
N TYR A 68 -1.84 -9.96 -3.59
CA TYR A 68 -1.44 -8.67 -4.12
C TYR A 68 0.06 -8.48 -3.97
N GLY A 69 0.68 -7.77 -4.91
CA GLY A 69 2.10 -7.46 -4.84
C GLY A 69 2.45 -6.06 -5.30
N LEU A 70 3.59 -5.61 -4.81
CA LEU A 70 4.13 -4.29 -5.09
C LEU A 70 5.64 -4.36 -5.23
N GLU A 71 6.17 -3.90 -6.36
CA GLU A 71 7.59 -3.60 -6.53
C GLU A 71 7.78 -2.10 -6.46
N PHE A 72 8.70 -1.65 -5.62
CA PHE A 72 8.98 -0.23 -5.41
C PHE A 72 10.42 0.01 -4.96
N ILE A 73 10.86 1.26 -5.10
CA ILE A 73 12.15 1.72 -4.59
C ILE A 73 11.91 2.79 -3.52
N LEU A 74 12.56 2.62 -2.39
CA LEU A 74 12.60 3.60 -1.31
C LEU A 74 14.05 3.92 -0.94
N ASN A 75 14.46 5.17 -1.15
CA ASN A 75 15.84 5.64 -0.88
C ASN A 75 16.91 4.68 -1.43
N ASP A 76 16.86 4.42 -2.74
CA ASP A 76 17.79 3.58 -3.51
C ASP A 76 17.79 2.08 -3.09
N THR A 77 16.83 1.64 -2.29
CA THR A 77 16.63 0.23 -1.95
C THR A 77 15.38 -0.29 -2.64
N PHE A 78 15.55 -1.36 -3.39
CA PHE A 78 14.45 -2.06 -4.07
C PHE A 78 13.74 -3.00 -3.10
N TYR A 79 12.42 -3.05 -3.21
CA TYR A 79 11.55 -3.96 -2.47
C TYR A 79 10.54 -4.60 -3.40
N ALA A 80 10.40 -5.91 -3.31
CA ALA A 80 9.28 -6.66 -3.86
C ALA A 80 8.50 -7.29 -2.69
N VAL A 81 7.25 -6.92 -2.59
CA VAL A 81 6.35 -7.33 -1.49
C VAL A 81 5.18 -8.09 -2.06
N SER A 82 4.88 -9.26 -1.53
CA SER A 82 3.61 -9.95 -1.78
C SER A 82 2.86 -10.16 -0.46
N ARG A 83 1.54 -10.02 -0.52
CA ARG A 83 0.64 -10.19 0.62
C ARG A 83 -0.60 -10.94 0.16
N MET A 84 -0.97 -11.99 0.89
CA MET A 84 -2.21 -12.74 0.60
C MET A 84 -3.43 -11.83 0.71
N LYS A 85 -4.49 -12.14 0.00
CA LYS A 85 -5.74 -11.36 0.05
C LYS A 85 -6.26 -11.20 1.48
N PRO A 86 -6.94 -10.10 1.79
CA PRO A 86 -7.66 -9.97 3.05
C PRO A 86 -8.84 -10.96 3.09
N GLU A 87 -9.13 -11.46 4.27
CA GLU A 87 -10.26 -12.33 4.52
C GLU A 87 -11.25 -11.68 5.48
N ALA A 88 -12.52 -11.66 5.10
CA ALA A 88 -13.60 -11.07 5.91
C ALA A 88 -13.27 -9.67 6.47
N GLY A 89 -12.69 -8.81 5.62
CA GLY A 89 -12.31 -7.44 6.00
C GLY A 89 -11.06 -7.35 6.89
N THR A 90 -10.41 -8.47 7.19
CA THR A 90 -9.19 -8.52 8.01
C THR A 90 -7.97 -8.66 7.12
N ALA A 91 -6.97 -7.80 7.38
CA ALA A 91 -5.72 -7.82 6.63
C ALA A 91 -4.91 -9.09 6.91
N SER A 92 -4.44 -9.75 5.84
CA SER A 92 -3.63 -10.95 5.96
C SER A 92 -2.30 -10.66 6.66
N GLN A 93 -1.86 -11.60 7.48
CA GLN A 93 -0.54 -11.58 8.11
C GLN A 93 0.54 -12.29 7.26
N CYS A 94 0.13 -12.97 6.19
CA CYS A 94 1.03 -13.65 5.28
C CYS A 94 1.68 -12.64 4.32
N VAL A 95 2.91 -12.27 4.63
CA VAL A 95 3.69 -11.26 3.91
C VAL A 95 5.06 -11.83 3.54
N TRP A 96 5.44 -11.70 2.29
CA TRP A 96 6.77 -12.01 1.79
C TRP A 96 7.43 -10.76 1.24
N VAL A 97 8.65 -10.49 1.65
CA VAL A 97 9.45 -9.33 1.23
C VAL A 97 10.81 -9.81 0.74
N GLN A 98 11.25 -9.29 -0.38
CA GLN A 98 12.59 -9.51 -0.93
C GLN A 98 13.13 -8.21 -1.57
N ASN A 99 14.44 -8.16 -1.81
CA ASN A 99 15.11 -7.01 -2.41
C ASN A 99 15.43 -7.20 -3.90
N ASP A 100 14.99 -8.30 -4.48
CA ASP A 100 15.09 -8.59 -5.91
C ASP A 100 13.70 -8.61 -6.53
N PRO A 101 13.56 -8.28 -7.83
CA PRO A 101 12.27 -8.37 -8.53
C PRO A 101 11.68 -9.77 -8.47
N PHE A 102 10.36 -9.86 -8.51
CA PHE A 102 9.70 -11.15 -8.65
C PHE A 102 10.07 -11.79 -10.00
N THR A 103 10.43 -13.08 -9.95
CA THR A 103 10.63 -13.87 -11.17
C THR A 103 9.31 -14.04 -11.92
N GLU A 104 9.41 -14.38 -13.21
CA GLU A 104 8.22 -14.58 -14.03
C GLU A 104 7.30 -15.68 -13.47
N ASP A 105 7.90 -16.74 -12.92
CA ASP A 105 7.17 -17.88 -12.33
C ASP A 105 6.80 -17.68 -10.85
N TYR A 106 7.11 -16.52 -10.27
CA TYR A 106 6.80 -16.28 -8.84
C TYR A 106 5.29 -16.26 -8.60
N TYR A 107 4.87 -17.05 -7.62
CA TYR A 107 3.52 -17.08 -7.08
C TYR A 107 3.55 -17.12 -5.55
N PRO A 108 2.80 -16.25 -4.85
CA PRO A 108 2.71 -16.25 -3.40
C PRO A 108 2.04 -17.54 -2.89
N ASN A 109 2.75 -18.29 -2.04
CA ASN A 109 2.29 -19.56 -1.51
C ASN A 109 1.73 -19.49 -0.08
N GLY A 110 1.45 -18.29 0.41
CA GLY A 110 0.95 -18.06 1.77
C GLY A 110 2.03 -18.14 2.86
N THR A 111 3.31 -18.33 2.51
CA THR A 111 4.40 -18.25 3.49
C THR A 111 4.71 -16.78 3.82
N SER A 112 5.27 -16.58 5.00
CA SER A 112 5.67 -15.25 5.49
C SER A 112 7.12 -15.29 5.93
N ASN A 113 7.92 -14.30 5.52
CA ASN A 113 9.29 -14.13 6.01
C ASN A 113 9.46 -12.94 6.95
N ILE A 114 8.42 -12.13 7.09
CA ILE A 114 8.41 -10.96 7.98
C ILE A 114 7.00 -10.69 8.51
N LYS A 115 6.90 -10.15 9.71
CA LYS A 115 5.61 -9.67 10.25
C LYS A 115 5.27 -8.29 9.64
N PRO A 116 3.98 -8.01 9.36
CA PRO A 116 3.56 -6.71 8.84
C PRO A 116 4.03 -5.52 9.67
N SER A 117 4.00 -5.64 11.01
CA SER A 117 4.47 -4.60 11.94
C SER A 117 5.97 -4.31 11.78
N ASP A 118 6.77 -5.37 11.63
CA ASP A 118 8.23 -5.26 11.54
C ASP A 118 8.63 -4.65 10.19
N PHE A 119 7.93 -5.04 9.12
CA PHE A 119 8.17 -4.44 7.81
C PHE A 119 7.75 -2.96 7.77
N ARG A 120 6.61 -2.61 8.38
CA ARG A 120 6.19 -1.21 8.55
C ARG A 120 7.28 -0.39 9.22
N ARG A 121 7.82 -0.89 10.34
CA ARG A 121 8.94 -0.23 11.06
C ARG A 121 10.19 -0.10 10.20
N GLN A 122 10.52 -1.11 9.39
CA GLN A 122 11.65 -1.01 8.45
C GLN A 122 11.44 0.11 7.43
N LEU A 123 10.24 0.24 6.88
CA LEU A 123 9.90 1.34 5.96
C LEU A 123 9.99 2.70 6.65
N ASP A 124 9.53 2.81 7.89
CA ASP A 124 9.61 4.04 8.69
C ASP A 124 11.08 4.45 8.89
N ILE A 125 11.92 3.54 9.37
CA ILE A 125 13.36 3.80 9.54
C ILE A 125 14.02 4.16 8.21
N LYS A 126 13.72 3.43 7.13
CA LYS A 126 14.30 3.66 5.81
C LYS A 126 13.87 5.01 5.21
N SER A 127 12.70 5.51 5.58
CA SER A 127 12.19 6.82 5.18
C SER A 127 12.77 7.98 6.00
N GLY A 128 13.52 7.69 7.07
CA GLY A 128 14.10 8.67 7.97
C GLY A 128 13.28 8.92 9.24
N LEU A 129 12.22 8.15 9.47
CA LEU A 129 11.43 8.19 10.70
C LEU A 129 12.07 7.26 11.74
N THR A 130 13.14 7.74 12.39
CA THR A 130 13.92 6.94 13.37
C THR A 130 13.33 6.95 14.77
N GLU A 131 12.46 7.91 15.06
CA GLU A 131 11.74 8.06 16.33
C GLU A 131 10.24 7.92 16.10
N GLU A 132 9.50 7.50 17.13
CA GLU A 132 8.05 7.53 17.09
C GLU A 132 7.58 8.98 17.16
N TYR A 133 7.16 9.53 16.03
CA TYR A 133 6.47 10.81 15.99
C TYR A 133 5.00 10.58 16.31
N ILE A 134 4.65 10.90 17.55
CA ILE A 134 3.27 10.84 18.04
C ILE A 134 2.66 12.21 17.87
N TYR A 135 1.64 12.32 17.05
CA TYR A 135 0.84 13.52 16.94
C TYR A 135 -0.15 13.57 18.12
N PRO A 136 -0.18 14.65 18.91
CA PRO A 136 -0.99 14.72 20.14
C PRO A 136 -2.50 14.88 19.89
N TRP A 137 -2.97 14.50 18.72
CA TRP A 137 -4.38 14.57 18.35
C TRP A 137 -5.24 13.68 19.23
N GLY A 138 -6.27 14.26 19.82
CA GLY A 138 -7.21 13.50 20.64
C GLY A 138 -6.77 13.26 22.09
N MET A 139 -5.60 13.74 22.52
CA MET A 139 -5.15 13.58 23.91
C MET A 139 -6.20 14.09 24.92
N ASP A 140 -6.83 15.23 24.62
CA ASP A 140 -7.87 15.84 25.48
C ASP A 140 -9.22 15.07 25.44
N LYS A 141 -9.39 14.17 24.46
CA LYS A 141 -10.63 13.41 24.22
C LYS A 141 -10.48 11.92 24.56
N GLY A 142 -9.31 11.49 25.04
CA GLY A 142 -9.03 10.06 25.30
C GLY A 142 -8.92 9.20 24.05
N GLU A 143 -8.76 9.80 22.87
CA GLU A 143 -8.52 9.08 21.63
C GLU A 143 -7.06 8.65 21.54
N PRO A 144 -6.75 7.51 20.84
CA PRO A 144 -5.38 7.07 20.69
C PRO A 144 -4.58 8.07 19.86
N ASN A 145 -3.34 8.29 20.27
CA ASN A 145 -2.39 9.15 19.55
C ASN A 145 -2.20 8.65 18.12
N LEU A 146 -2.15 9.58 17.18
CA LEU A 146 -1.82 9.26 15.79
C LEU A 146 -0.30 9.11 15.64
N VAL A 147 0.16 7.91 15.30
CA VAL A 147 1.56 7.64 14.98
C VAL A 147 1.82 7.99 13.53
N VAL A 148 2.75 8.92 13.28
CA VAL A 148 3.21 9.25 11.92
C VAL A 148 4.07 8.11 11.39
N SER A 149 3.73 7.57 10.24
CA SER A 149 4.45 6.48 9.58
C SER A 149 4.76 6.84 8.12
N PHE A 150 5.61 6.04 7.47
CA PHE A 150 5.83 6.16 6.03
C PHE A 150 4.51 6.19 5.22
N ARG A 151 3.53 5.39 5.62
CA ARG A 151 2.20 5.38 4.99
C ARG A 151 1.47 6.71 5.07
N SER A 152 1.69 7.50 6.11
CA SER A 152 1.08 8.82 6.24
C SER A 152 1.49 9.76 5.09
N PHE A 153 2.69 9.58 4.53
CA PHE A 153 3.16 10.35 3.38
C PHE A 153 2.54 9.92 2.05
N LEU A 154 1.99 8.70 1.95
CA LEU A 154 1.28 8.27 0.74
C LEU A 154 0.05 9.12 0.47
N MET A 155 -0.61 9.62 1.49
CA MET A 155 -1.78 10.50 1.35
C MET A 155 -1.46 11.77 0.56
N PHE A 156 -0.23 12.27 0.65
CA PHE A 156 0.20 13.46 -0.10
C PHE A 156 0.59 13.14 -1.55
N ASN A 157 0.88 11.88 -1.85
CA ASN A 157 1.34 11.44 -3.17
C ASN A 157 0.26 10.66 -3.95
N ALA A 158 -0.78 10.20 -3.26
CA ALA A 158 -1.85 9.37 -3.82
C ALA A 158 -3.22 9.99 -3.51
N LEU A 159 -3.55 11.04 -4.23
CA LEU A 159 -4.83 11.74 -4.06
C LEU A 159 -5.94 10.97 -4.79
N THR A 160 -6.91 10.48 -4.04
CA THR A 160 -8.13 9.90 -4.59
C THR A 160 -9.10 11.00 -5.02
N GLU A 161 -10.05 10.67 -5.90
CA GLU A 161 -11.09 11.60 -6.35
C GLU A 161 -11.86 12.24 -5.17
N ASN A 162 -12.15 11.46 -4.14
CA ASN A 162 -12.82 11.95 -2.94
C ASN A 162 -11.99 13.00 -2.20
N ILE A 163 -10.68 12.80 -2.08
CA ILE A 163 -9.77 13.74 -1.43
C ILE A 163 -9.67 15.04 -2.23
N ILE A 164 -9.58 14.96 -3.57
CA ILE A 164 -9.50 16.13 -4.44
C ILE A 164 -10.82 16.90 -4.45
N SER A 165 -11.95 16.22 -4.38
CA SER A 165 -13.29 16.82 -4.42
C SER A 165 -13.74 17.40 -3.08
N SER A 166 -13.15 17.00 -1.98
CA SER A 166 -13.48 17.45 -0.63
C SER A 166 -12.49 18.49 -0.13
N GLN A 167 -12.94 19.71 0.08
CA GLN A 167 -12.12 20.81 0.59
C GLN A 167 -11.56 20.50 2.00
N TYR A 168 -12.29 19.69 2.78
CA TYR A 168 -11.92 19.32 4.16
C TYR A 168 -11.01 18.09 4.23
N GLU A 169 -11.08 17.21 3.23
CA GLU A 169 -10.25 15.99 3.21
C GLU A 169 -8.89 16.21 2.57
N PHE A 170 -8.75 17.21 1.69
CA PHE A 170 -7.49 17.50 1.01
C PHE A 170 -6.35 17.80 1.99
N LEU A 171 -6.63 18.52 3.06
CA LEU A 171 -5.65 18.85 4.09
C LEU A 171 -5.70 17.89 5.28
N ASN A 172 -6.54 16.86 5.24
CA ASN A 172 -6.84 15.96 6.35
C ASN A 172 -6.72 16.68 7.69
N TYR A 173 -7.75 17.48 8.01
CA TYR A 173 -7.74 18.39 9.16
C TYR A 173 -7.26 17.74 10.48
N LYS A 174 -7.34 16.39 10.57
CA LYS A 174 -6.78 15.64 11.69
C LYS A 174 -5.26 15.76 11.85
N PHE A 175 -4.56 16.28 10.88
CA PHE A 175 -3.13 16.58 10.97
C PHE A 175 -2.82 18.05 11.17
N PHE A 176 -3.82 18.96 11.09
CA PHE A 176 -3.61 20.39 11.10
C PHE A 176 -4.45 21.16 12.14
N GLU A 177 -5.35 20.49 12.85
CA GLU A 177 -6.04 21.01 14.05
C GLU A 177 -5.37 20.49 15.34
#